data_d5eae3284beabb017f2afac4888eebad
#
_entry.id   d5eae3284beabb017f2afac4888eebad
#
_cell.length_a   1.000
_cell.length_b   1.000
_cell.length_c   1.000
_cell.angle_alpha   90.00
_cell.angle_beta   90.00
_cell.angle_gamma   90.00
#
_symmetry.space_group_name_H-M   'P 1'
#
loop_
_entity.id
_entity.type
_entity.pdbx_description
1 polymer ?
#
loop_
_entity_poly.entity_id
_entity_poly.type
_entity_poly.pdbx_seq_one_letter_code
_entity_poly.pdbx_strand_id
1 'polypeptide(L)'
;DIQAWYGTTYNRFVIKAEGDIADGTLEESSTELLWDHALNAYFDTQLGVRLDQYDEGKGRQWLAFGVQGLAPYWFELDVTAYVGDDGRTALSAEAEYELLLTQRLILQPRAELNLYGKDDAENGLGSGLSDLAVGLRLRYEFSRQFAPYIGVEWTDTYGDTADYRRAAGEDTSDTQFVAGLRFWF
;
A
#
# COMPACT_ATOMS: atom_id res chain seq x y z
N ASP A 1 -9.24 -0.79 2.17
CA ASP A 1 -8.11 -1.50 2.82
C ASP A 1 -8.62 -2.32 3.99
N ILE A 2 -8.20 -3.57 4.06
CA ILE A 2 -8.48 -4.47 5.19
C ILE A 2 -7.16 -5.13 5.58
N GLN A 3 -6.83 -5.06 6.87
CA GLN A 3 -5.70 -5.79 7.42
C GLN A 3 -6.15 -6.60 8.64
N ALA A 4 -5.75 -7.86 8.68
CA ALA A 4 -5.96 -8.73 9.82
C ALA A 4 -4.70 -9.52 10.15
N TRP A 5 -4.47 -9.81 11.41
CA TRP A 5 -3.31 -10.58 11.84
C TRP A 5 -3.65 -11.54 12.98
N TYR A 6 -2.93 -12.66 13.01
CA TYR A 6 -3.06 -13.66 14.05
C TYR A 6 -1.70 -14.26 14.41
N GLY A 7 -1.39 -14.34 15.68
CA GLY A 7 -0.13 -14.94 16.12
C GLY A 7 0.38 -14.39 17.45
N THR A 8 1.68 -14.48 17.63
CA THR A 8 2.40 -14.02 18.82
C THR A 8 3.15 -12.71 18.53
N THR A 9 3.79 -12.15 19.56
CA THR A 9 4.65 -10.96 19.42
C THR A 9 5.83 -11.18 18.47
N TYR A 10 6.31 -12.43 18.32
CA TYR A 10 7.48 -12.74 17.49
C TYR A 10 7.14 -13.31 16.13
N ASN A 11 5.96 -13.92 15.98
CA ASN A 11 5.54 -14.52 14.71
C ASN A 11 4.05 -14.28 14.52
N ARG A 12 3.68 -13.64 13.42
CA ARG A 12 2.30 -13.35 13.06
C ARG A 12 2.04 -13.77 11.63
N PHE A 13 0.85 -14.24 11.36
CA PHE A 13 0.29 -14.30 10.01
C PHE A 13 -0.52 -13.04 9.78
N VAL A 14 -0.26 -12.38 8.68
CA VAL A 14 -0.93 -11.13 8.29
C VAL A 14 -1.62 -11.35 6.96
N ILE A 15 -2.85 -10.87 6.86
CA ILE A 15 -3.60 -10.79 5.62
C ILE A 15 -3.83 -9.30 5.37
N LYS A 16 -3.38 -8.80 4.23
CA LYS A 16 -3.71 -7.47 3.74
C LYS A 16 -4.56 -7.64 2.48
N ALA A 17 -5.61 -6.86 2.35
CA ALA A 17 -6.44 -6.82 1.15
C ALA A 17 -6.77 -5.37 0.84
N GLU A 18 -6.46 -4.95 -0.37
CA GLU A 18 -6.71 -3.63 -0.91
C GLU A 18 -7.53 -3.75 -2.18
N GLY A 19 -8.31 -2.74 -2.49
CA GLY A 19 -9.06 -2.71 -3.73
C GLY A 19 -9.52 -1.31 -4.06
N ASP A 20 -9.38 -0.95 -5.33
CA ASP A 20 -9.82 0.31 -5.89
C ASP A 20 -11.14 0.13 -6.63
N ILE A 21 -12.08 1.02 -6.32
CA ILE A 21 -13.41 1.03 -6.92
C ILE A 21 -13.59 2.34 -7.67
N ALA A 22 -13.73 2.27 -8.99
CA ALA A 22 -14.13 3.38 -9.82
C ALA A 22 -15.47 3.07 -10.50
N ASP A 23 -16.34 4.07 -10.58
CA ASP A 23 -17.69 3.96 -11.18
C ASP A 23 -18.55 2.79 -10.67
N GLY A 24 -18.30 2.32 -9.43
CA GLY A 24 -18.99 1.20 -8.81
C GLY A 24 -18.51 -0.19 -9.25
N THR A 25 -17.41 -0.26 -9.98
CA THR A 25 -16.74 -1.50 -10.39
C THR A 25 -15.38 -1.60 -9.69
N LEU A 26 -15.02 -2.80 -9.23
CA LEU A 26 -13.69 -3.07 -8.66
C LEU A 26 -12.69 -3.18 -9.81
N GLU A 27 -11.85 -2.18 -10.01
CA GLU A 27 -10.87 -2.12 -11.11
C GLU A 27 -9.63 -2.93 -10.82
N GLU A 28 -9.12 -2.82 -9.60
CA GLU A 28 -7.95 -3.56 -9.14
C GLU A 28 -8.16 -4.04 -7.72
N SER A 29 -7.64 -5.23 -7.42
CA SER A 29 -7.55 -5.72 -6.05
C SER A 29 -6.27 -6.50 -5.83
N SER A 30 -5.67 -6.30 -4.67
CA SER A 30 -4.53 -7.06 -4.20
C SER A 30 -4.82 -7.77 -2.89
N THR A 31 -4.30 -8.98 -2.75
CA THR A 31 -4.38 -9.74 -1.50
C THR A 31 -3.01 -10.28 -1.16
N GLU A 32 -2.53 -9.95 0.03
CA GLU A 32 -1.27 -10.45 0.57
C GLU A 32 -1.48 -11.38 1.74
N LEU A 33 -0.76 -12.49 1.73
CA LEU A 33 -0.66 -13.44 2.83
C LEU A 33 0.79 -13.47 3.29
N LEU A 34 1.08 -12.87 4.43
CA LEU A 34 2.43 -12.65 4.93
C LEU A 34 2.66 -13.39 6.25
N TRP A 35 3.85 -13.86 6.44
CA TRP A 35 4.37 -14.28 7.74
C TRP A 35 5.35 -13.23 8.23
N ASP A 36 5.01 -12.59 9.34
CA ASP A 36 5.84 -11.61 10.00
C ASP A 36 6.68 -12.28 11.07
N HIS A 37 7.96 -11.94 11.08
CA HIS A 37 8.89 -12.36 12.11
C HIS A 37 9.64 -11.17 12.69
N ALA A 38 9.57 -10.99 14.01
CA ALA A 38 10.24 -9.91 14.70
C ALA A 38 11.77 -10.03 14.57
N LEU A 39 12.39 -9.09 13.87
CA LEU A 39 13.85 -9.00 13.72
C LEU A 39 14.48 -8.35 14.96
N ASN A 40 13.85 -7.31 15.48
CA ASN A 40 14.25 -6.60 16.71
C ASN A 40 13.01 -5.87 17.30
N ALA A 41 13.23 -4.99 18.27
CA ALA A 41 12.14 -4.26 18.93
C ALA A 41 11.40 -3.24 18.04
N TYR A 42 11.95 -2.91 16.86
CA TYR A 42 11.44 -1.86 15.99
C TYR A 42 11.09 -2.35 14.59
N PHE A 43 11.62 -3.48 14.15
CA PHE A 43 11.45 -3.98 12.79
C PHE A 43 11.07 -5.45 12.79
N ASP A 44 10.12 -5.76 11.93
CA ASP A 44 9.68 -7.11 11.56
C ASP A 44 10.08 -7.39 10.11
N THR A 45 10.43 -8.63 9.82
CA THR A 45 10.58 -9.12 8.45
C THR A 45 9.30 -9.78 8.01
N GLN A 46 8.94 -9.61 6.74
CA GLN A 46 7.76 -10.19 6.14
C GLN A 46 8.16 -11.13 5.01
N LEU A 47 7.53 -12.29 4.96
CA LEU A 47 7.69 -13.24 3.86
C LEU A 47 6.31 -13.79 3.48
N GLY A 48 5.97 -13.81 2.20
CA GLY A 48 4.66 -14.32 1.80
C GLY A 48 4.40 -14.29 0.32
N VAL A 49 3.12 -14.21 -0.01
CA VAL A 49 2.63 -14.16 -1.39
C VAL A 49 1.64 -13.01 -1.54
N ARG A 50 1.66 -12.37 -2.70
CA ARG A 50 0.70 -11.38 -3.14
C ARG A 50 0.01 -11.88 -4.40
N LEU A 51 -1.29 -11.66 -4.47
CA LEU A 51 -2.16 -11.98 -5.60
C LEU A 51 -2.84 -10.70 -6.05
N ASP A 52 -2.54 -10.26 -7.27
CA ASP A 52 -3.21 -9.13 -7.90
C ASP A 52 -4.26 -9.62 -8.88
N GLN A 53 -5.40 -8.95 -8.89
CA GLN A 53 -6.49 -9.19 -9.82
C GLN A 53 -6.91 -7.85 -10.43
N TYR A 54 -7.01 -7.83 -11.76
CA TYR A 54 -7.41 -6.68 -12.55
C TYR A 54 -8.70 -7.02 -13.29
N ASP A 55 -9.62 -6.06 -13.44
CA ASP A 55 -10.89 -6.30 -14.16
C ASP A 55 -10.64 -6.54 -15.66
N GLU A 56 -9.83 -5.73 -16.31
CA GLU A 56 -9.48 -5.84 -17.73
C GLU A 56 -8.05 -6.36 -17.96
N GLY A 57 -7.41 -6.99 -16.97
CA GLY A 57 -6.03 -7.46 -17.05
C GLY A 57 -5.84 -8.93 -16.71
N LYS A 58 -4.58 -9.36 -16.67
CA LYS A 58 -4.22 -10.69 -16.16
C LYS A 58 -3.81 -10.59 -14.72
N GLY A 59 -4.41 -11.43 -13.87
CA GLY A 59 -3.95 -11.59 -12.49
C GLY A 59 -2.46 -11.92 -12.42
N ARG A 60 -1.79 -11.45 -11.38
CA ARG A 60 -0.36 -11.68 -11.12
C ARG A 60 -0.18 -12.33 -9.76
N GLN A 61 0.86 -13.14 -9.66
CA GLN A 61 1.27 -13.79 -8.41
C GLN A 61 2.71 -13.40 -8.12
N TRP A 62 2.95 -13.03 -6.85
CA TRP A 62 4.25 -12.58 -6.40
C TRP A 62 4.66 -13.28 -5.13
N LEU A 63 5.94 -13.58 -5.02
CA LEU A 63 6.58 -13.82 -3.74
C LEU A 63 6.95 -12.46 -3.15
N ALA A 64 6.53 -12.23 -1.92
CA ALA A 64 6.78 -10.99 -1.19
C ALA A 64 7.86 -11.20 -0.13
N PHE A 65 8.81 -10.30 -0.07
CA PHE A 65 9.83 -10.22 0.97
C PHE A 65 9.95 -8.79 1.43
N GLY A 66 9.58 -8.50 2.67
CA GLY A 66 9.50 -7.15 3.19
C GLY A 66 10.14 -6.96 4.55
N VAL A 67 10.28 -5.69 4.90
CA VAL A 67 10.66 -5.22 6.23
C VAL A 67 9.71 -4.08 6.58
N GLN A 68 9.02 -4.23 7.71
CA GLN A 68 8.20 -3.15 8.26
C GLN A 68 8.67 -2.77 9.65
N GLY A 69 8.44 -1.54 10.05
CA GLY A 69 8.75 -1.14 11.41
C GLY A 69 8.88 0.35 11.61
N LEU A 70 9.33 0.68 12.81
CA LEU A 70 9.44 2.05 13.28
C LEU A 70 10.88 2.56 13.13
N ALA A 71 11.09 3.42 12.16
CA ALA A 71 12.38 4.08 11.90
C ALA A 71 12.66 5.21 12.92
N PRO A 72 13.91 5.75 12.97
CA PRO A 72 14.21 6.92 13.77
C PRO A 72 13.24 8.07 13.51
N TYR A 73 12.94 8.84 14.56
CA TYR A 73 11.94 9.91 14.55
C TYR A 73 10.47 9.43 14.42
N TRP A 74 10.20 8.15 14.69
CA TRP A 74 8.84 7.56 14.72
C TRP A 74 8.14 7.48 13.37
N PHE A 75 8.91 7.36 12.29
CA PHE A 75 8.36 7.02 10.98
C PHE A 75 8.04 5.54 10.93
N GLU A 76 6.80 5.21 10.59
CA GLU A 76 6.43 3.85 10.20
C GLU A 76 6.88 3.64 8.76
N LEU A 77 7.69 2.61 8.53
CA LEU A 77 8.18 2.24 7.21
C LEU A 77 7.73 0.82 6.88
N ASP A 78 7.26 0.63 5.66
CA ASP A 78 7.06 -0.68 5.04
C ASP A 78 7.78 -0.68 3.69
N VAL A 79 8.69 -1.62 3.49
CA VAL A 79 9.41 -1.78 2.23
C VAL A 79 9.34 -3.24 1.85
N THR A 80 8.67 -3.54 0.73
CA THR A 80 8.46 -4.90 0.27
C THR A 80 8.93 -5.07 -1.17
N ALA A 81 9.81 -6.04 -1.39
CA ALA A 81 10.26 -6.49 -2.71
C ALA A 81 9.43 -7.69 -3.14
N TYR A 82 9.06 -7.70 -4.41
CA TYR A 82 8.25 -8.75 -5.01
C TYR A 82 8.99 -9.41 -6.17
N VAL A 83 8.85 -10.72 -6.27
CA VAL A 83 9.34 -11.50 -7.41
C VAL A 83 8.16 -12.31 -7.96
N GLY A 84 7.77 -12.01 -9.19
CA GLY A 84 6.65 -12.65 -9.88
C GLY A 84 7.07 -13.64 -10.94
N ASP A 85 6.08 -14.18 -11.62
CA ASP A 85 6.27 -15.01 -12.80
C ASP A 85 6.97 -14.26 -13.94
N ASP A 86 7.51 -14.98 -14.89
CA ASP A 86 8.25 -14.45 -16.05
C ASP A 86 9.43 -13.51 -15.70
N GLY A 87 9.97 -13.61 -14.49
CA GLY A 87 11.08 -12.78 -14.03
C GLY A 87 10.69 -11.33 -13.77
N ARG A 88 9.41 -11.06 -13.50
CA ARG A 88 8.96 -9.76 -13.03
C ARG A 88 9.45 -9.50 -11.62
N THR A 89 9.79 -8.26 -11.35
CA THR A 89 10.16 -7.79 -10.01
C THR A 89 9.44 -6.48 -9.75
N ALA A 90 9.09 -6.25 -8.48
CA ALA A 90 8.54 -4.98 -8.04
C ALA A 90 9.09 -4.61 -6.67
N LEU A 91 9.03 -3.36 -6.32
CA LEU A 91 9.35 -2.80 -5.03
C LEU A 91 8.29 -1.80 -4.64
N SER A 92 7.67 -2.00 -3.49
CA SER A 92 6.80 -1.02 -2.84
C SER A 92 7.51 -0.46 -1.61
N ALA A 93 7.39 0.83 -1.38
CA ALA A 93 7.89 1.47 -0.18
C ALA A 93 6.88 2.50 0.30
N GLU A 94 6.49 2.36 1.55
CA GLU A 94 5.56 3.26 2.24
C GLU A 94 6.23 3.87 3.47
N ALA A 95 5.95 5.15 3.70
CA ALA A 95 6.35 5.87 4.90
C ALA A 95 5.15 6.64 5.45
N GLU A 96 4.84 6.42 6.72
CA GLU A 96 3.78 7.12 7.42
C GLU A 96 4.33 7.76 8.71
N TYR A 97 3.74 8.88 9.11
CA TYR A 97 4.07 9.54 10.36
C TYR A 97 2.82 9.97 11.11
N GLU A 98 2.78 9.77 12.43
CA GLU A 98 1.66 10.21 13.26
C GLU A 98 2.00 11.48 14.05
N LEU A 99 1.35 12.59 13.70
CA LEU A 99 1.44 13.87 14.41
C LEU A 99 0.24 14.03 15.34
N LEU A 100 0.46 13.93 16.64
CA LEU A 100 -0.58 14.16 17.64
C LEU A 100 -0.85 15.68 17.77
N LEU A 101 -1.88 16.17 17.08
CA LEU A 101 -2.33 17.56 17.24
C LEU A 101 -2.99 17.78 18.60
N THR A 102 -3.69 16.76 19.08
CA THR A 102 -4.24 16.64 20.43
C THR A 102 -4.12 15.19 20.88
N GLN A 103 -4.58 14.87 22.09
CA GLN A 103 -4.61 13.49 22.59
C GLN A 103 -5.53 12.55 21.77
N ARG A 104 -6.41 13.09 20.92
CA ARG A 104 -7.39 12.33 20.13
C ARG A 104 -7.40 12.68 18.65
N LEU A 105 -6.80 13.80 18.28
CA LEU A 105 -6.73 14.25 16.89
C LEU A 105 -5.33 14.05 16.37
N ILE A 106 -5.19 13.19 15.37
CA ILE A 106 -3.91 12.75 14.81
C ILE A 106 -3.90 13.10 13.33
N LEU A 107 -2.85 13.78 12.92
CA LEU A 107 -2.57 14.06 11.51
C LEU A 107 -1.54 13.05 11.01
N GLN A 108 -1.86 12.37 9.90
CA GLN A 108 -1.05 11.30 9.33
C GLN A 108 -0.64 11.67 7.90
N PRO A 109 0.54 12.28 7.68
CA PRO A 109 1.17 12.30 6.37
C PRO A 109 1.64 10.89 6.00
N ARG A 110 1.39 10.49 4.74
CA ARG A 110 1.78 9.22 4.14
C ARG A 110 2.40 9.48 2.79
N ALA A 111 3.40 8.71 2.44
CA ALA A 111 3.95 8.66 1.11
C ALA A 111 4.20 7.20 0.73
N GLU A 112 3.82 6.84 -0.49
CA GLU A 112 3.99 5.50 -1.05
C GLU A 112 4.57 5.63 -2.45
N LEU A 113 5.45 4.71 -2.82
CA LEU A 113 6.01 4.61 -4.16
C LEU A 113 6.08 3.15 -4.60
N ASN A 114 5.81 2.93 -5.90
CA ASN A 114 5.87 1.62 -6.52
C ASN A 114 6.81 1.65 -7.72
N LEU A 115 7.71 0.67 -7.77
CA LEU A 115 8.64 0.47 -8.89
C LEU A 115 8.47 -0.93 -9.46
N TYR A 116 8.54 -1.04 -10.78
CA TYR A 116 8.53 -2.32 -11.48
C TYR A 116 9.82 -2.52 -12.27
N GLY A 117 10.37 -3.73 -12.23
CA GLY A 117 11.61 -4.05 -12.93
C GLY A 117 11.42 -4.40 -14.41
N LYS A 118 10.17 -4.57 -14.87
CA LYS A 118 9.83 -4.96 -16.23
C LYS A 118 8.46 -4.43 -16.62
N ASP A 119 8.32 -4.03 -17.89
CA ASP A 119 7.04 -3.60 -18.44
C ASP A 119 6.00 -4.71 -18.43
N ASP A 120 4.78 -4.35 -18.08
CA ASP A 120 3.58 -5.16 -18.15
C ASP A 120 2.47 -4.39 -18.86
N ALA A 121 2.60 -4.31 -20.17
CA ALA A 121 1.68 -3.56 -21.04
C ALA A 121 0.24 -4.10 -20.99
N GLU A 122 0.03 -5.37 -20.59
CA GLU A 122 -1.30 -5.94 -20.42
C GLU A 122 -2.04 -5.32 -19.24
N ASN A 123 -1.32 -4.89 -18.23
CA ASN A 123 -1.85 -4.24 -17.03
C ASN A 123 -1.51 -2.73 -16.97
N GLY A 124 -0.98 -2.17 -18.06
CA GLY A 124 -0.64 -0.74 -18.12
C GLY A 124 0.50 -0.31 -17.21
N LEU A 125 1.37 -1.24 -16.78
CA LEU A 125 2.48 -0.97 -15.87
C LEU A 125 3.79 -0.87 -16.65
N GLY A 126 4.51 0.23 -16.48
CA GLY A 126 5.83 0.46 -17.05
C GLY A 126 6.96 0.13 -16.10
N SER A 127 8.14 -0.15 -16.64
CA SER A 127 9.34 -0.38 -15.85
C SER A 127 9.90 0.90 -15.22
N GLY A 128 10.54 0.78 -14.07
CA GLY A 128 11.04 1.89 -13.27
C GLY A 128 10.02 2.38 -12.25
N LEU A 129 10.06 3.66 -11.90
CA LEU A 129 9.07 4.28 -11.02
C LEU A 129 7.73 4.35 -11.75
N SER A 130 6.73 3.64 -11.23
CA SER A 130 5.39 3.59 -11.79
C SER A 130 4.53 4.71 -11.23
N ASP A 131 4.44 4.78 -9.92
CA ASP A 131 3.59 5.74 -9.24
C ASP A 131 4.19 6.23 -7.92
N LEU A 132 3.72 7.39 -7.50
CA LEU A 132 3.97 8.01 -6.22
C LEU A 132 2.66 8.55 -5.68
N ALA A 133 2.25 8.07 -4.51
CA ALA A 133 1.12 8.61 -3.78
C ALA A 133 1.59 9.40 -2.56
N VAL A 134 0.99 10.56 -2.32
CA VAL A 134 1.22 11.37 -1.12
C VAL A 134 -0.14 11.70 -0.51
N GLY A 135 -0.33 11.26 0.73
CA GLY A 135 -1.58 11.42 1.44
C GLY A 135 -1.45 12.24 2.72
N LEU A 136 -2.53 12.85 3.10
CA LEU A 136 -2.68 13.50 4.38
C LEU A 136 -4.03 13.12 4.97
N ARG A 137 -4.01 12.35 6.07
CA ARG A 137 -5.20 11.86 6.75
C ARG A 137 -5.34 12.56 8.11
N LEU A 138 -6.55 12.91 8.48
CA LEU A 138 -6.90 13.44 9.79
C LEU A 138 -7.79 12.42 10.49
N ARG A 139 -7.26 11.79 11.54
CA ARG A 139 -7.92 10.75 12.32
C ARG A 139 -8.36 11.30 13.67
N TYR A 140 -9.59 10.97 14.08
CA TYR A 140 -10.09 11.32 15.40
C TYR A 140 -10.42 10.07 16.20
N GLU A 141 -9.75 9.88 17.34
CA GLU A 141 -9.97 8.75 18.25
C GLU A 141 -11.12 9.04 19.21
N PHE A 142 -12.32 8.57 18.90
CA PHE A 142 -13.44 8.56 19.86
C PHE A 142 -13.13 7.63 21.03
N SER A 143 -12.56 6.47 20.72
CA SER A 143 -11.95 5.53 21.65
C SER A 143 -10.70 4.94 20.98
N ARG A 144 -9.87 4.22 21.74
CA ARG A 144 -8.73 3.50 21.14
C ARG A 144 -9.15 2.43 20.12
N GLN A 145 -10.37 1.94 20.25
CA GLN A 145 -10.94 0.87 19.41
C GLN A 145 -11.73 1.40 18.20
N PHE A 146 -12.03 2.69 18.17
CA PHE A 146 -12.82 3.29 17.10
C PHE A 146 -12.30 4.67 16.74
N ALA A 147 -11.78 4.81 15.54
CA ALA A 147 -11.19 6.02 15.03
C ALA A 147 -11.54 6.24 13.55
N PRO A 148 -12.54 7.08 13.24
CA PRO A 148 -12.78 7.55 11.88
C PRO A 148 -11.67 8.48 11.41
N TYR A 149 -11.44 8.47 10.10
CA TYR A 149 -10.54 9.41 9.45
C TYR A 149 -11.13 9.95 8.15
N ILE A 150 -10.66 11.14 7.80
CA ILE A 150 -10.85 11.75 6.49
C ILE A 150 -9.49 12.22 5.98
N GLY A 151 -9.33 12.31 4.69
CA GLY A 151 -8.05 12.73 4.12
C GLY A 151 -8.14 13.12 2.67
N VAL A 152 -7.00 13.51 2.15
CA VAL A 152 -6.75 13.74 0.74
C VAL A 152 -5.51 12.95 0.33
N GLU A 153 -5.55 12.33 -0.83
CA GLU A 153 -4.44 11.62 -1.42
C GLU A 153 -4.23 12.12 -2.84
N TRP A 154 -3.00 12.42 -3.16
CA TRP A 154 -2.56 12.80 -4.49
C TRP A 154 -1.65 11.69 -5.02
N THR A 155 -1.96 11.22 -6.22
CA THR A 155 -1.20 10.18 -6.92
C THR A 155 -0.71 10.71 -8.25
N ASP A 156 0.52 10.44 -8.60
CA ASP A 156 1.10 10.77 -9.91
C ASP A 156 1.82 9.55 -10.47
N THR A 157 1.66 9.30 -11.77
CA THR A 157 2.28 8.20 -12.48
C THR A 157 3.42 8.67 -13.35
N TYR A 158 4.46 7.83 -13.48
CA TYR A 158 5.72 8.18 -14.12
C TYR A 158 6.09 7.16 -15.21
N GLY A 159 7.08 7.55 -16.01
CA GLY A 159 7.69 6.67 -17.02
C GLY A 159 6.69 6.08 -18.00
N ASP A 160 6.92 4.82 -18.35
CA ASP A 160 6.09 4.11 -19.34
C ASP A 160 4.68 3.83 -18.80
N THR A 161 4.47 3.77 -17.48
CA THR A 161 3.11 3.71 -16.88
C THR A 161 2.30 4.95 -17.25
N ALA A 162 2.90 6.14 -17.13
CA ALA A 162 2.25 7.38 -17.55
C ALA A 162 1.98 7.43 -19.05
N ASP A 163 2.84 6.81 -19.87
CA ASP A 163 2.64 6.74 -21.31
C ASP A 163 1.48 5.81 -21.67
N TYR A 164 1.32 4.68 -20.98
CA TYR A 164 0.17 3.79 -21.14
C TYR A 164 -1.14 4.47 -20.76
N ARG A 165 -1.18 5.19 -19.64
CA ARG A 165 -2.37 5.96 -19.22
C ARG A 165 -2.74 7.04 -20.24
N ARG A 166 -1.77 7.82 -20.70
CA ARG A 166 -2.01 8.83 -21.77
C ARG A 166 -2.52 8.20 -23.06
N ALA A 167 -2.02 7.02 -23.43
CA ALA A 167 -2.47 6.30 -24.61
C ALA A 167 -3.92 5.78 -24.47
N ALA A 168 -4.34 5.45 -23.25
CA ALA A 168 -5.72 5.10 -22.91
C ALA A 168 -6.65 6.33 -22.80
N GLY A 169 -6.08 7.55 -22.79
CA GLY A 169 -6.84 8.80 -22.61
C GLY A 169 -7.13 9.12 -21.16
N GLU A 170 -6.37 8.53 -20.24
CA GLU A 170 -6.48 8.74 -18.80
C GLU A 170 -5.51 9.82 -18.31
N ASP A 171 -5.85 10.44 -17.19
CA ASP A 171 -4.96 11.38 -16.52
C ASP A 171 -3.82 10.64 -15.80
N THR A 172 -2.64 11.25 -15.78
CA THR A 172 -1.45 10.71 -15.09
C THR A 172 -1.34 11.15 -13.65
N SER A 173 -2.17 12.08 -13.22
CA SER A 173 -2.25 12.51 -11.82
C SER A 173 -3.70 12.56 -11.38
N ASP A 174 -3.94 12.17 -10.15
CA ASP A 174 -5.26 12.21 -9.55
C ASP A 174 -5.19 12.75 -8.13
N THR A 175 -6.31 13.30 -7.67
CA THR A 175 -6.47 13.78 -6.29
C THR A 175 -7.79 13.28 -5.74
N GLN A 176 -7.71 12.39 -4.78
CA GLN A 176 -8.88 11.74 -4.18
C GLN A 176 -9.12 12.20 -2.76
N PHE A 177 -10.39 12.28 -2.38
CA PHE A 177 -10.79 12.40 -0.99
C PHE A 177 -11.02 11.01 -0.41
N VAL A 178 -10.32 10.70 0.68
CA VAL A 178 -10.42 9.41 1.36
C VAL A 178 -11.13 9.57 2.70
N ALA A 179 -11.97 8.59 3.03
CA ALA A 179 -12.63 8.52 4.33
C ALA A 179 -12.74 7.05 4.76
N GLY A 180 -12.55 6.79 6.03
CA GLY A 180 -12.62 5.42 6.52
C GLY A 180 -12.72 5.34 8.04
N LEU A 181 -12.73 4.10 8.50
CA LEU A 181 -12.87 3.76 9.91
C LEU A 181 -11.74 2.79 10.29
N ARG A 182 -11.04 3.08 11.37
CA ARG A 182 -10.05 2.16 11.97
C ARG A 182 -10.67 1.51 13.21
N PHE A 183 -10.65 0.19 13.23
CA PHE A 183 -11.15 -0.60 14.36
C PHE A 183 -10.03 -1.49 14.92
N TRP A 184 -10.03 -1.67 16.25
CA TRP A 184 -9.18 -2.64 16.97
C TRP A 184 -10.05 -3.51 17.85
N PHE A 185 -9.80 -4.79 17.85
CA PHE A 185 -10.46 -5.77 18.72
C PHE A 185 -9.48 -6.42 19.68
#